data_35138d649fdf5c1fe7f9a9e463fa0edb
#
_entry.id   35138d649fdf5c1fe7f9a9e463fa0edb
#
_cell.length_a   1.000
_cell.length_b   1.000
_cell.length_c   1.000
_cell.angle_alpha   90.00
_cell.angle_beta   90.00
_cell.angle_gamma   90.00
#
_symmetry.space_group_name_H-M   'P 1'
#
loop_
_entity.id
_entity.type
_entity.pdbx_description
1 polymer ?
#
loop_
_entity_poly.entity_id
_entity_poly.type
_entity_poly.pdbx_seq_one_letter_code
_entity_poly.pdbx_strand_id
1 'polypeptide(L)'
;MNETAETIKWCAIGDSFTYLNDHLDETAYRVKKGYLTRTCGFFTNLSVINMGMNGSATPDWVHVRLPGADLYTVLLGTNDWHGGVPLGSREDFTKKREGTILGNLGVLVSHIRETAPEAALLVMNPVERGDFVYILDPFNNAHGSYMPDQGQWLSDIAQGICETCCAEGIPTLNLHDLSGFTPENVVRFKWVTTPEGYRQLPYPDYTRIPVRFGEDAYPYPPEAADFTYDGLHPSDKGNEVIASLLAARLLELLGGRLSPREA
;
A
#
# COMPACT_ATOMS: atom_id res chain seq x y z
N MET A 1 -20.47 -31.37 17.29
CA MET A 1 -20.81 -29.91 17.39
C MET A 1 -19.62 -29.17 16.77
N ASN A 2 -19.79 -28.58 15.61
CA ASN A 2 -18.74 -27.75 15.06
C ASN A 2 -18.67 -26.50 15.95
N GLU A 3 -17.62 -26.36 16.73
CA GLU A 3 -17.30 -25.07 17.34
C GLU A 3 -17.13 -24.07 16.19
N THR A 4 -17.99 -23.07 16.14
CA THR A 4 -17.80 -21.95 15.21
C THR A 4 -16.52 -21.27 15.63
N ALA A 5 -15.51 -21.30 14.76
CA ALA A 5 -14.23 -20.63 15.01
C ALA A 5 -14.49 -19.15 15.38
N GLU A 6 -13.84 -18.69 16.44
CA GLU A 6 -13.95 -17.30 16.90
C GLU A 6 -13.55 -16.34 15.77
N THR A 7 -14.32 -15.26 15.60
CA THR A 7 -14.04 -14.26 14.59
C THR A 7 -12.81 -13.45 14.97
N ILE A 8 -11.81 -13.42 14.11
CA ILE A 8 -10.62 -12.58 14.24
C ILE A 8 -10.92 -11.19 13.69
N LYS A 9 -10.81 -10.19 14.55
CA LYS A 9 -10.95 -8.78 14.19
C LYS A 9 -9.62 -8.27 13.67
N TRP A 10 -9.58 -7.84 12.41
CA TRP A 10 -8.41 -7.28 11.76
C TRP A 10 -8.57 -5.77 11.60
N CYS A 11 -7.65 -4.97 12.16
CA CYS A 11 -7.51 -3.55 11.95
C CYS A 11 -6.46 -3.31 10.86
N ALA A 12 -6.87 -2.84 9.70
CA ALA A 12 -5.99 -2.54 8.57
C ALA A 12 -5.68 -1.04 8.54
N ILE A 13 -4.45 -0.69 8.89
CA ILE A 13 -3.90 0.68 8.89
C ILE A 13 -3.17 0.89 7.57
N GLY A 14 -3.41 2.02 6.90
CA GLY A 14 -2.74 2.31 5.64
C GLY A 14 -3.20 3.60 4.99
N ASP A 15 -2.65 3.85 3.82
CA ASP A 15 -2.94 4.99 2.97
C ASP A 15 -4.12 4.72 2.00
N SER A 16 -4.07 5.31 0.82
CA SER A 16 -5.06 5.14 -0.24
C SER A 16 -5.23 3.69 -0.71
N PHE A 17 -4.21 2.85 -0.67
CA PHE A 17 -4.32 1.42 -1.01
C PHE A 17 -5.34 0.73 -0.12
N THR A 18 -5.32 1.07 1.16
CA THR A 18 -6.23 0.53 2.17
C THR A 18 -7.60 1.21 2.12
N TYR A 19 -7.61 2.54 2.05
CA TYR A 19 -8.82 3.37 1.97
C TYR A 19 -9.73 2.98 0.80
N LEU A 20 -9.17 2.86 -0.41
CA LEU A 20 -9.92 2.60 -1.63
C LEU A 20 -10.61 1.22 -1.66
N ASN A 21 -10.30 0.31 -0.73
CA ASN A 21 -11.03 -0.94 -0.63
C ASN A 21 -12.55 -0.74 -0.45
N ASP A 22 -12.96 0.28 0.29
CA ASP A 22 -14.36 0.60 0.59
C ASP A 22 -14.87 1.81 -0.19
N HIS A 23 -14.03 2.40 -1.06
CA HIS A 23 -14.30 3.60 -1.86
C HIS A 23 -14.03 3.34 -3.36
N LEU A 24 -14.63 2.25 -3.88
CA LEU A 24 -14.39 1.81 -5.28
C LEU A 24 -14.95 2.79 -6.32
N ASP A 25 -15.92 3.61 -5.97
CA ASP A 25 -16.44 4.71 -6.78
C ASP A 25 -15.36 5.76 -7.08
N GLU A 26 -14.46 6.02 -6.13
CA GLU A 26 -13.30 6.91 -6.32
C GLU A 26 -12.25 6.35 -7.29
N THR A 27 -12.32 5.08 -7.63
CA THR A 27 -11.53 4.47 -8.71
C THR A 27 -12.20 4.58 -10.09
N ALA A 28 -13.29 5.33 -10.23
CA ALA A 28 -14.18 5.32 -11.39
C ALA A 28 -14.59 3.88 -11.77
N TYR A 29 -14.80 3.03 -10.76
CA TYR A 29 -15.14 1.60 -10.88
C TYR A 29 -14.15 0.78 -11.70
N ARG A 30 -12.89 1.22 -11.80
CA ARG A 30 -11.81 0.46 -12.46
C ARG A 30 -11.33 -0.72 -11.63
N VAL A 31 -11.64 -0.74 -10.34
CA VAL A 31 -11.37 -1.84 -9.40
C VAL A 31 -12.71 -2.41 -8.93
N LYS A 32 -12.83 -3.73 -8.92
CA LYS A 32 -14.03 -4.46 -8.46
C LYS A 32 -13.97 -4.85 -6.99
N LYS A 33 -12.76 -5.14 -6.49
CA LYS A 33 -12.51 -5.53 -5.10
C LYS A 33 -11.11 -5.12 -4.68
N GLY A 34 -11.00 -4.41 -3.57
CA GLY A 34 -9.72 -4.12 -2.95
C GLY A 34 -9.10 -5.34 -2.24
N TYR A 35 -7.85 -5.21 -1.85
CA TYR A 35 -7.09 -6.31 -1.26
C TYR A 35 -7.62 -6.76 0.09
N LEU A 36 -8.24 -5.88 0.90
CA LEU A 36 -8.85 -6.26 2.18
C LEU A 36 -10.01 -7.24 1.97
N THR A 37 -10.94 -6.87 1.08
CA THR A 37 -12.10 -7.72 0.74
C THR A 37 -11.67 -9.06 0.16
N ARG A 38 -10.62 -9.06 -0.68
CA ARG A 38 -10.05 -10.30 -1.26
C ARG A 38 -9.41 -11.15 -0.18
N THR A 39 -8.61 -10.56 0.72
CA THR A 39 -7.98 -11.29 1.84
C THR A 39 -9.02 -11.92 2.75
N CYS A 40 -10.08 -11.18 3.14
CA CYS A 40 -11.18 -11.75 3.90
C CYS A 40 -11.89 -12.88 3.16
N GLY A 41 -11.88 -12.86 1.83
CA GLY A 41 -12.45 -13.93 1.00
C GLY A 41 -11.78 -15.30 1.14
N PHE A 42 -10.52 -15.36 1.58
CA PHE A 42 -9.79 -16.60 1.82
C PHE A 42 -10.18 -17.29 3.13
N PHE A 43 -10.86 -16.61 4.04
CA PHE A 43 -11.14 -17.09 5.40
C PHE A 43 -12.62 -16.99 5.73
N THR A 44 -13.09 -17.88 6.61
CA THR A 44 -14.48 -17.89 7.09
C THR A 44 -14.66 -17.06 8.36
N ASN A 45 -13.58 -16.80 9.11
CA ASN A 45 -13.60 -16.17 10.42
C ASN A 45 -12.74 -14.90 10.52
N LEU A 46 -12.41 -14.25 9.40
CA LEU A 46 -11.66 -12.97 9.38
C LEU A 46 -12.62 -11.82 9.04
N SER A 47 -12.67 -10.80 9.89
CA SER A 47 -13.40 -9.58 9.63
C SER A 47 -12.48 -8.35 9.73
N VAL A 48 -12.54 -7.43 8.77
CA VAL A 48 -11.66 -6.28 8.70
C VAL A 48 -12.36 -5.00 9.14
N ILE A 49 -11.61 -4.17 9.88
CA ILE A 49 -11.89 -2.76 10.15
C ILE A 49 -10.92 -1.99 9.27
N ASN A 50 -11.43 -1.35 8.23
CA ASN A 50 -10.62 -0.53 7.34
C ASN A 50 -10.33 0.83 8.01
N MET A 51 -9.06 1.07 8.35
CA MET A 51 -8.57 2.32 8.89
C MET A 51 -7.72 3.09 7.87
N GLY A 52 -7.88 2.79 6.57
CA GLY A 52 -7.17 3.54 5.52
C GLY A 52 -7.54 5.01 5.51
N MET A 53 -6.56 5.87 5.33
CA MET A 53 -6.74 7.31 5.12
C MET A 53 -6.12 7.71 3.79
N ASN A 54 -6.93 8.24 2.86
CA ASN A 54 -6.46 8.63 1.53
C ASN A 54 -5.34 9.67 1.63
N GLY A 55 -4.21 9.41 0.96
CA GLY A 55 -3.05 10.30 0.95
C GLY A 55 -2.22 10.33 2.23
N SER A 56 -2.53 9.53 3.26
CA SER A 56 -1.82 9.57 4.53
C SER A 56 -0.38 9.05 4.44
N ALA A 57 0.49 9.65 5.22
CA ALA A 57 1.87 9.26 5.47
C ALA A 57 2.05 8.85 6.94
N THR A 58 3.22 8.36 7.33
CA THR A 58 3.46 7.88 8.71
C THR A 58 3.21 8.94 9.79
N PRO A 59 3.49 10.25 9.60
CA PRO A 59 3.17 11.27 10.61
C PRO A 59 1.68 11.35 10.97
N ASP A 60 0.79 11.06 10.03
CA ASP A 60 -0.65 11.16 10.24
C ASP A 60 -1.17 10.11 11.23
N TRP A 61 -0.36 9.07 11.51
CA TRP A 61 -0.74 7.92 12.32
C TRP A 61 -0.24 7.94 13.77
N VAL A 62 0.69 8.84 14.10
CA VAL A 62 1.35 8.83 15.43
C VAL A 62 0.39 9.09 16.60
N HIS A 63 -0.72 9.81 16.37
CA HIS A 63 -1.69 10.16 17.41
C HIS A 63 -3.12 9.66 17.14
N VAL A 64 -3.30 8.77 16.15
CA VAL A 64 -4.61 8.24 15.79
C VAL A 64 -5.08 7.24 16.84
N ARG A 65 -6.34 7.38 17.31
CA ARG A 65 -6.95 6.39 18.19
C ARG A 65 -7.26 5.12 17.41
N LEU A 66 -6.71 4.01 17.86
CA LEU A 66 -6.91 2.70 17.25
C LEU A 66 -8.05 1.93 17.92
N PRO A 67 -8.89 1.20 17.15
CA PRO A 67 -9.84 0.26 17.72
C PRO A 67 -9.11 -0.97 18.27
N GLY A 68 -9.67 -1.62 19.27
CA GLY A 68 -9.19 -2.94 19.71
C GLY A 68 -9.42 -4.00 18.65
N ALA A 69 -8.39 -4.77 18.33
CA ALA A 69 -8.40 -5.84 17.33
C ALA A 69 -7.48 -6.99 17.72
N ASP A 70 -7.64 -8.15 17.06
CA ASP A 70 -6.80 -9.35 17.27
C ASP A 70 -5.59 -9.36 16.33
N LEU A 71 -5.67 -8.59 15.26
CA LEU A 71 -4.65 -8.43 14.23
C LEU A 71 -4.58 -6.97 13.78
N TYR A 72 -3.39 -6.45 13.66
CA TYR A 72 -3.12 -5.17 13.00
C TYR A 72 -2.20 -5.40 11.80
N THR A 73 -2.51 -4.75 10.69
CA THR A 73 -1.58 -4.62 9.56
C THR A 73 -1.31 -3.15 9.29
N VAL A 74 -0.09 -2.82 8.90
CA VAL A 74 0.34 -1.46 8.55
C VAL A 74 0.93 -1.48 7.15
N LEU A 75 0.38 -0.68 6.23
CA LEU A 75 0.90 -0.48 4.86
C LEU A 75 1.03 1.01 4.61
N LEU A 76 2.23 1.55 4.76
CA LEU A 76 2.57 2.97 4.62
C LEU A 76 3.96 3.12 3.99
N GLY A 77 4.29 4.33 3.56
CA GLY A 77 5.62 4.68 3.07
C GLY A 77 5.66 5.32 1.68
N THR A 78 4.65 5.07 0.82
CA THR A 78 4.64 5.65 -0.53
C THR A 78 4.40 7.16 -0.52
N ASN A 79 3.52 7.65 0.36
CA ASN A 79 3.26 9.08 0.52
C ASN A 79 4.37 9.76 1.32
N ASP A 80 5.01 9.06 2.25
CA ASP A 80 6.22 9.54 2.94
C ASP A 80 7.34 9.83 1.94
N TRP A 81 7.58 8.89 1.00
CA TRP A 81 8.55 9.05 -0.07
C TRP A 81 8.27 10.29 -0.90
N HIS A 82 7.03 10.44 -1.39
CA HIS A 82 6.61 11.58 -2.20
C HIS A 82 6.63 12.90 -1.42
N GLY A 83 6.21 12.87 -0.15
CA GLY A 83 6.20 14.03 0.75
C GLY A 83 7.55 14.41 1.33
N GLY A 84 8.61 13.63 1.06
CA GLY A 84 9.96 13.91 1.54
C GLY A 84 10.16 13.66 3.04
N VAL A 85 9.32 12.82 3.67
CA VAL A 85 9.56 12.40 5.05
C VAL A 85 10.84 11.55 5.07
N PRO A 86 11.88 11.93 5.84
CA PRO A 86 13.14 11.19 5.84
C PRO A 86 12.94 9.79 6.41
N LEU A 87 13.65 8.78 5.84
CA LEU A 87 13.58 7.40 6.33
C LEU A 87 13.89 7.31 7.82
N GLY A 88 14.93 8.01 8.27
CA GLY A 88 15.42 7.90 9.65
C GLY A 88 16.28 6.65 9.86
N SER A 89 16.46 6.30 11.14
CA SER A 89 17.31 5.20 11.57
C SER A 89 16.56 4.23 12.48
N ARG A 90 17.12 3.03 12.68
CA ARG A 90 16.62 2.09 13.69
C ARG A 90 16.59 2.71 15.11
N GLU A 91 17.53 3.63 15.40
CA GLU A 91 17.53 4.35 16.68
C GLU A 91 16.29 5.26 16.80
N ASP A 92 15.86 5.91 15.70
CA ASP A 92 14.65 6.73 15.71
C ASP A 92 13.41 5.87 15.96
N PHE A 93 13.35 4.65 15.37
CA PHE A 93 12.30 3.68 15.65
C PHE A 93 12.25 3.28 17.12
N THR A 94 13.38 2.85 17.69
CA THR A 94 13.44 2.35 19.08
C THR A 94 13.18 3.45 20.10
N LYS A 95 13.62 4.67 19.80
CA LYS A 95 13.40 5.86 20.65
C LYS A 95 12.10 6.60 20.32
N LYS A 96 11.34 6.13 19.34
CA LYS A 96 10.06 6.71 18.92
C LYS A 96 10.19 8.22 18.59
N ARG A 97 11.24 8.59 17.87
CA ARG A 97 11.50 9.97 17.47
C ARG A 97 10.66 10.32 16.25
N GLU A 98 9.58 11.06 16.49
CA GLU A 98 8.72 11.56 15.40
C GLU A 98 9.50 12.40 14.39
N GLY A 99 8.94 12.52 13.16
CA GLY A 99 9.52 13.31 12.08
C GLY A 99 10.36 12.49 11.09
N THR A 100 10.50 11.18 11.32
CA THR A 100 11.05 10.23 10.35
C THR A 100 10.08 9.05 10.16
N ILE A 101 10.14 8.38 9.01
CA ILE A 101 9.29 7.20 8.73
C ILE A 101 9.46 6.16 9.83
N LEU A 102 10.70 5.79 10.13
CA LEU A 102 10.99 4.76 11.12
C LEU A 102 10.62 5.20 12.53
N GLY A 103 10.85 6.45 12.89
CA GLY A 103 10.45 6.97 14.20
C GLY A 103 8.94 6.99 14.38
N ASN A 104 8.19 7.46 13.39
CA ASN A 104 6.72 7.45 13.38
C ASN A 104 6.16 6.03 13.45
N LEU A 105 6.75 5.07 12.71
CA LEU A 105 6.40 3.65 12.82
C LEU A 105 6.67 3.10 14.22
N GLY A 106 7.76 3.52 14.87
CA GLY A 106 8.06 3.15 16.26
C GLY A 106 6.99 3.63 17.23
N VAL A 107 6.48 4.86 17.05
CA VAL A 107 5.36 5.40 17.84
C VAL A 107 4.08 4.57 17.58
N LEU A 108 3.72 4.36 16.32
CA LEU A 108 2.53 3.61 15.92
C LEU A 108 2.54 2.17 16.47
N VAL A 109 3.67 1.47 16.33
CA VAL A 109 3.85 0.10 16.86
C VAL A 109 3.69 0.06 18.38
N SER A 110 4.26 1.05 19.08
CA SER A 110 4.08 1.15 20.54
C SER A 110 2.62 1.35 20.91
N HIS A 111 1.92 2.23 20.21
CA HIS A 111 0.51 2.49 20.42
C HIS A 111 -0.36 1.25 20.16
N ILE A 112 -0.06 0.48 19.11
CA ILE A 112 -0.75 -0.81 18.85
C ILE A 112 -0.53 -1.78 20.03
N ARG A 113 0.70 -1.94 20.49
CA ARG A 113 1.05 -2.82 21.60
C ARG A 113 0.42 -2.41 22.95
N GLU A 114 0.26 -1.09 23.16
CA GLU A 114 -0.43 -0.56 24.34
C GLU A 114 -1.95 -0.77 24.26
N THR A 115 -2.53 -0.62 23.06
CA THR A 115 -3.98 -0.78 22.83
C THR A 115 -4.40 -2.25 22.90
N ALA A 116 -3.59 -3.14 22.34
CA ALA A 116 -3.90 -4.57 22.21
C ALA A 116 -2.60 -5.41 22.34
N PRO A 117 -2.12 -5.66 23.58
CA PRO A 117 -0.84 -6.34 23.83
C PRO A 117 -0.74 -7.74 23.23
N GLU A 118 -1.87 -8.46 23.14
CA GLU A 118 -1.93 -9.83 22.63
C GLU A 118 -2.23 -9.91 21.12
N ALA A 119 -2.47 -8.78 20.47
CA ALA A 119 -2.78 -8.75 19.05
C ALA A 119 -1.54 -9.09 18.21
N ALA A 120 -1.76 -9.82 17.13
CA ALA A 120 -0.75 -9.99 16.11
C ALA A 120 -0.54 -8.67 15.35
N LEU A 121 0.70 -8.42 14.96
CA LEU A 121 1.07 -7.25 14.16
C LEU A 121 1.86 -7.69 12.94
N LEU A 122 1.55 -7.13 11.78
CA LEU A 122 2.26 -7.32 10.52
C LEU A 122 2.52 -5.96 9.86
N VAL A 123 3.77 -5.66 9.56
CA VAL A 123 4.13 -4.46 8.80
C VAL A 123 4.43 -4.83 7.35
N MET A 124 3.85 -4.10 6.42
CA MET A 124 4.07 -4.22 4.98
C MET A 124 4.77 -2.97 4.48
N ASN A 125 5.65 -3.14 3.49
CA ASN A 125 6.35 -2.04 2.85
C ASN A 125 5.67 -1.63 1.52
N PRO A 126 5.91 -0.39 1.01
CA PRO A 126 5.34 0.07 -0.25
C PRO A 126 5.86 -0.72 -1.44
N VAL A 127 5.05 -0.81 -2.49
CA VAL A 127 5.39 -1.42 -3.79
C VAL A 127 5.94 -0.39 -4.77
N GLU A 128 6.57 -0.84 -5.85
CA GLU A 128 6.95 0.01 -6.99
C GLU A 128 5.74 0.70 -7.62
N ARG A 129 5.96 1.91 -8.18
CA ARG A 129 4.92 2.71 -8.84
C ARG A 129 5.42 3.35 -10.12
N GLY A 130 4.52 3.55 -11.07
CA GLY A 130 4.74 4.39 -12.25
C GLY A 130 4.40 5.85 -11.98
N ASP A 131 4.35 6.63 -13.08
CA ASP A 131 3.80 7.98 -12.99
C ASP A 131 2.35 7.91 -12.54
N PHE A 132 2.03 8.65 -11.51
CA PHE A 132 0.69 8.69 -10.94
C PHE A 132 -0.11 9.88 -11.48
N VAL A 133 -1.36 9.65 -11.84
CA VAL A 133 -2.34 10.71 -12.15
C VAL A 133 -3.67 10.31 -11.53
N TYR A 134 -4.12 11.08 -10.52
CA TYR A 134 -5.36 10.75 -9.83
C TYR A 134 -6.57 10.95 -10.74
N ILE A 135 -7.43 9.92 -10.81
CA ILE A 135 -8.51 9.88 -11.79
C ILE A 135 -9.61 10.94 -11.56
N LEU A 136 -9.80 11.37 -10.30
CA LEU A 136 -10.77 12.41 -9.93
C LEU A 136 -10.18 13.82 -9.91
N ASP A 137 -8.85 13.93 -9.85
CA ASP A 137 -8.13 15.21 -9.88
C ASP A 137 -6.80 15.05 -10.62
N PRO A 138 -6.75 15.32 -11.93
CA PRO A 138 -5.51 15.21 -12.71
C PRO A 138 -4.39 16.15 -12.27
N PHE A 139 -4.67 17.20 -11.47
CA PHE A 139 -3.63 18.06 -10.89
C PHE A 139 -2.86 17.34 -9.77
N ASN A 140 -3.45 16.34 -9.14
CA ASN A 140 -2.77 15.43 -8.23
C ASN A 140 -2.06 14.36 -9.05
N ASN A 141 -0.79 14.62 -9.35
CA ASN A 141 0.07 13.71 -10.11
C ASN A 141 1.50 13.74 -9.57
N ALA A 142 2.23 12.66 -9.81
CA ALA A 142 3.62 12.53 -9.40
C ALA A 142 4.35 11.54 -10.34
N HIS A 143 5.67 11.63 -10.40
CA HIS A 143 6.48 10.64 -11.13
C HIS A 143 6.53 9.28 -10.43
N GLY A 144 6.97 8.26 -11.15
CA GLY A 144 7.15 6.91 -10.64
C GLY A 144 8.42 6.73 -9.80
N SER A 145 8.54 5.57 -9.16
CA SER A 145 9.67 5.17 -8.32
C SER A 145 10.95 4.82 -9.08
N TYR A 146 10.91 4.87 -10.41
CA TYR A 146 12.08 4.72 -11.28
C TYR A 146 13.12 5.87 -11.14
N MET A 147 12.85 6.85 -10.31
CA MET A 147 13.76 7.93 -9.94
C MET A 147 13.51 8.33 -8.48
N PRO A 148 14.50 8.94 -7.79
CA PRO A 148 14.30 9.39 -6.42
C PRO A 148 13.34 10.57 -6.35
N ASP A 149 12.57 10.66 -5.27
CA ASP A 149 11.80 11.85 -4.89
C ASP A 149 12.38 12.43 -3.60
N GLN A 150 12.48 13.77 -3.52
CA GLN A 150 13.07 14.49 -2.38
C GLN A 150 14.44 13.90 -1.92
N GLY A 151 15.20 13.35 -2.88
CA GLY A 151 16.52 12.75 -2.63
C GLY A 151 16.51 11.34 -2.06
N GLN A 152 15.35 10.68 -1.97
CA GLN A 152 15.19 9.31 -1.46
C GLN A 152 14.65 8.39 -2.55
N TRP A 153 15.12 7.13 -2.58
CA TRP A 153 14.53 6.07 -3.39
C TRP A 153 13.40 5.37 -2.62
N LEU A 154 12.32 5.02 -3.30
CA LEU A 154 11.23 4.25 -2.68
C LEU A 154 11.71 2.86 -2.23
N SER A 155 12.62 2.25 -3.00
CA SER A 155 13.28 0.99 -2.65
C SER A 155 14.05 1.07 -1.33
N ASP A 156 14.76 2.18 -1.05
CA ASP A 156 15.50 2.36 0.20
C ASP A 156 14.54 2.46 1.39
N ILE A 157 13.41 3.15 1.19
CA ILE A 157 12.35 3.24 2.21
C ILE A 157 11.74 1.86 2.46
N ALA A 158 11.40 1.13 1.40
CA ALA A 158 10.82 -0.21 1.51
C ALA A 158 11.76 -1.18 2.23
N GLN A 159 13.04 -1.17 1.87
CA GLN A 159 14.07 -1.98 2.52
C GLN A 159 14.25 -1.57 3.98
N GLY A 160 14.39 -0.27 4.28
CA GLY A 160 14.61 0.24 5.63
C GLY A 160 13.47 -0.10 6.59
N ILE A 161 12.22 -0.06 6.12
CA ILE A 161 11.04 -0.50 6.90
C ILE A 161 11.16 -1.99 7.25
N CYS A 162 11.41 -2.86 6.26
CA CYS A 162 11.53 -4.30 6.49
C CYS A 162 12.70 -4.65 7.41
N GLU A 163 13.89 -4.12 7.15
CA GLU A 163 15.09 -4.40 7.95
C GLU A 163 14.91 -3.97 9.40
N THR A 164 14.36 -2.77 9.62
CA THR A 164 14.13 -2.26 10.98
C THR A 164 13.10 -3.11 11.72
N CYS A 165 11.95 -3.38 11.09
CA CYS A 165 10.92 -4.22 11.72
C CYS A 165 11.43 -5.63 12.02
N CYS A 166 12.14 -6.27 11.09
CA CYS A 166 12.76 -7.58 11.33
C CYS A 166 13.75 -7.56 12.50
N ALA A 167 14.61 -6.54 12.57
CA ALA A 167 15.57 -6.38 13.66
C ALA A 167 14.91 -6.13 15.03
N GLU A 168 13.68 -5.61 15.06
CA GLU A 168 12.87 -5.42 16.26
C GLU A 168 11.90 -6.58 16.52
N GLY A 169 12.02 -7.69 15.79
CA GLY A 169 11.18 -8.89 15.95
C GLY A 169 9.72 -8.68 15.56
N ILE A 170 9.44 -7.70 14.70
CA ILE A 170 8.11 -7.44 14.16
C ILE A 170 7.95 -8.21 12.85
N PRO A 171 6.91 -9.06 12.72
CA PRO A 171 6.61 -9.73 11.47
C PRO A 171 6.42 -8.74 10.32
N THR A 172 7.01 -9.04 9.16
CA THR A 172 6.91 -8.23 7.94
C THR A 172 6.38 -9.05 6.78
N LEU A 173 5.77 -8.35 5.82
CA LEU A 173 5.52 -8.84 4.47
C LEU A 173 6.18 -7.87 3.49
N ASN A 174 7.28 -8.28 2.88
CA ASN A 174 8.02 -7.49 1.90
C ASN A 174 7.26 -7.49 0.55
N LEU A 175 6.27 -6.60 0.43
CA LEU A 175 5.50 -6.44 -0.81
C LEU A 175 6.37 -5.91 -1.94
N HIS A 176 7.36 -5.06 -1.64
CA HIS A 176 8.25 -4.47 -2.65
C HIS A 176 8.90 -5.56 -3.51
N ASP A 177 9.47 -6.57 -2.88
CA ASP A 177 10.18 -7.63 -3.60
C ASP A 177 9.27 -8.78 -4.05
N LEU A 178 8.22 -9.09 -3.28
CA LEU A 178 7.42 -10.29 -3.49
C LEU A 178 6.20 -10.08 -4.40
N SER A 179 5.70 -8.85 -4.51
CA SER A 179 4.45 -8.60 -5.24
C SER A 179 4.61 -8.64 -6.76
N GLY A 180 5.84 -8.49 -7.25
CA GLY A 180 6.12 -8.42 -8.68
C GLY A 180 5.68 -7.11 -9.35
N PHE A 181 5.36 -6.07 -8.58
CA PHE A 181 5.21 -4.72 -9.14
C PHE A 181 6.58 -4.24 -9.60
N THR A 182 6.67 -3.79 -10.85
CA THR A 182 7.89 -3.22 -11.45
C THR A 182 7.53 -2.01 -12.29
N PRO A 183 8.48 -1.09 -12.56
CA PRO A 183 8.22 0.05 -13.44
C PRO A 183 7.66 -0.33 -14.81
N GLU A 184 7.98 -1.54 -15.32
CA GLU A 184 7.53 -2.04 -16.62
C GLU A 184 6.09 -2.54 -16.62
N ASN A 185 5.57 -2.97 -15.45
CA ASN A 185 4.26 -3.61 -15.37
C ASN A 185 3.23 -2.88 -14.50
N VAL A 186 3.62 -1.78 -13.85
CA VAL A 186 2.63 -0.98 -13.10
C VAL A 186 1.49 -0.52 -14.00
N VAL A 187 1.81 -0.06 -15.22
CA VAL A 187 0.86 0.14 -16.33
C VAL A 187 1.49 -0.31 -17.63
N ARG A 188 0.67 -0.69 -18.63
CA ARG A 188 1.19 -1.14 -19.93
C ARG A 188 1.69 -0.01 -20.79
N PHE A 189 1.02 1.16 -20.74
CA PHE A 189 1.34 2.34 -21.52
C PHE A 189 0.65 3.58 -20.95
N LYS A 190 1.10 4.74 -21.42
CA LYS A 190 0.51 6.03 -21.16
C LYS A 190 0.21 6.74 -22.49
N TRP A 191 -0.92 7.44 -22.59
CA TRP A 191 -1.16 8.38 -23.66
C TRP A 191 -0.56 9.73 -23.31
N VAL A 192 0.28 10.27 -24.19
CA VAL A 192 0.97 11.53 -23.98
C VAL A 192 0.94 12.40 -25.23
N THR A 193 0.86 13.72 -25.07
CA THR A 193 1.03 14.68 -26.14
C THR A 193 2.52 14.93 -26.38
N THR A 194 2.96 14.64 -27.60
CA THR A 194 4.32 14.90 -28.07
C THR A 194 4.32 15.98 -29.15
N PRO A 195 5.47 16.53 -29.56
CA PRO A 195 5.55 17.46 -30.70
C PRO A 195 4.97 16.89 -32.01
N GLU A 196 5.00 15.56 -32.16
CA GLU A 196 4.48 14.83 -33.32
C GLU A 196 3.01 14.41 -33.16
N GLY A 197 2.36 14.83 -32.09
CA GLY A 197 0.96 14.53 -31.77
C GLY A 197 0.75 13.59 -30.59
N TYR A 198 -0.49 13.19 -30.36
CA TYR A 198 -0.90 12.31 -29.25
C TYR A 198 -0.49 10.86 -29.53
N ARG A 199 0.29 10.28 -28.63
CA ARG A 199 0.87 8.94 -28.81
C ARG A 199 0.72 8.05 -27.60
N GLN A 200 0.63 6.75 -27.86
CA GLN A 200 0.72 5.70 -26.88
C GLN A 200 2.20 5.32 -26.69
N LEU A 201 2.70 5.52 -25.47
CA LEU A 201 4.09 5.19 -25.10
C LEU A 201 4.13 4.19 -23.95
N PRO A 202 4.92 3.10 -24.06
CA PRO A 202 5.23 2.20 -22.94
C PRO A 202 6.31 2.80 -22.03
N TYR A 203 6.56 2.16 -20.89
CA TYR A 203 7.78 2.40 -20.13
C TYR A 203 9.01 1.94 -20.95
N PRO A 204 10.16 2.63 -20.92
CA PRO A 204 10.42 3.89 -20.22
C PRO A 204 10.09 5.17 -21.02
N ASP A 205 9.55 5.04 -22.21
CA ASP A 205 9.42 6.15 -23.17
C ASP A 205 8.52 7.29 -22.66
N TYR A 206 7.56 6.99 -21.79
CA TYR A 206 6.68 8.01 -21.21
C TYR A 206 7.27 8.71 -19.98
N THR A 207 8.35 8.19 -19.39
CA THR A 207 8.91 8.76 -18.16
C THR A 207 9.34 10.20 -18.35
N ARG A 208 9.07 11.05 -17.36
CA ARG A 208 9.38 12.49 -17.41
C ARG A 208 8.59 13.29 -18.44
N ILE A 209 7.58 12.72 -19.07
CA ILE A 209 6.65 13.47 -19.91
C ILE A 209 5.46 13.87 -19.03
N PRO A 210 5.34 15.15 -18.65
CA PRO A 210 4.27 15.60 -17.77
C PRO A 210 2.91 15.54 -18.47
N VAL A 211 1.85 15.35 -17.69
CA VAL A 211 0.47 15.50 -18.15
C VAL A 211 0.22 16.97 -18.47
N ARG A 212 -0.35 17.27 -19.63
CA ARG A 212 -0.72 18.62 -20.05
C ARG A 212 -2.19 18.87 -19.75
N PHE A 213 -2.44 19.65 -18.71
CA PHE A 213 -3.80 19.97 -18.31
C PHE A 213 -4.53 20.78 -19.38
N GLY A 214 -5.76 20.36 -19.71
CA GLY A 214 -6.58 20.98 -20.74
C GLY A 214 -6.27 20.52 -22.17
N GLU A 215 -5.16 19.81 -22.39
CA GLU A 215 -4.77 19.25 -23.69
C GLU A 215 -4.86 17.71 -23.67
N ASP A 216 -4.34 17.09 -22.61
CA ASP A 216 -4.36 15.64 -22.45
C ASP A 216 -5.65 15.20 -21.74
N ALA A 217 -6.27 14.16 -22.29
CA ALA A 217 -7.24 13.37 -21.55
C ALA A 217 -6.53 12.61 -20.41
N TYR A 218 -7.30 11.97 -19.52
CA TYR A 218 -6.69 11.10 -18.50
C TYR A 218 -5.77 10.06 -19.17
N PRO A 219 -4.46 9.99 -18.78
CA PRO A 219 -3.45 9.31 -19.60
C PRO A 219 -3.52 7.79 -19.55
N TYR A 220 -4.27 7.19 -18.62
CA TYR A 220 -4.38 5.74 -18.45
C TYR A 220 -5.80 5.24 -18.75
N PRO A 221 -6.10 4.85 -20.01
CA PRO A 221 -7.38 4.20 -20.30
C PRO A 221 -7.46 2.82 -19.62
N PRO A 222 -8.65 2.22 -19.47
CA PRO A 222 -8.80 0.90 -18.83
C PRO A 222 -7.86 -0.18 -19.38
N GLU A 223 -7.57 -0.14 -20.68
CA GLU A 223 -6.68 -1.09 -21.36
C GLU A 223 -5.21 -0.93 -20.97
N ALA A 224 -4.82 0.22 -20.41
CA ALA A 224 -3.46 0.46 -19.94
C ALA A 224 -3.21 -0.20 -18.57
N ALA A 225 -4.26 -0.53 -17.83
CA ALA A 225 -4.13 -1.15 -16.52
C ALA A 225 -3.40 -2.51 -16.62
N ASP A 226 -2.41 -2.68 -15.73
CA ASP A 226 -1.81 -3.98 -15.44
C ASP A 226 -1.82 -4.19 -13.92
N PHE A 227 -0.71 -3.98 -13.20
CA PHE A 227 -0.72 -4.06 -11.73
C PHE A 227 -1.40 -2.86 -11.05
N THR A 228 -1.39 -1.69 -11.70
CA THR A 228 -2.12 -0.49 -11.26
C THR A 228 -3.10 -0.04 -12.34
N TYR A 229 -4.06 0.82 -11.97
CA TYR A 229 -4.98 1.42 -12.95
C TYR A 229 -4.64 2.88 -13.26
N ASP A 230 -3.82 3.54 -12.45
CA ASP A 230 -3.49 4.96 -12.54
C ASP A 230 -1.99 5.26 -12.34
N GLY A 231 -1.15 4.21 -12.34
CA GLY A 231 0.28 4.28 -12.10
C GLY A 231 0.68 4.05 -10.64
N LEU A 232 -0.24 4.17 -9.69
CA LEU A 232 0.01 3.99 -8.26
C LEU A 232 -0.92 2.94 -7.66
N HIS A 233 -2.22 3.18 -7.72
CA HIS A 233 -3.20 2.36 -7.00
C HIS A 233 -3.42 1.01 -7.68
N PRO A 234 -3.46 -0.09 -6.91
CA PRO A 234 -3.58 -1.43 -7.46
C PRO A 234 -4.85 -1.62 -8.30
N SER A 235 -4.70 -2.19 -9.48
CA SER A 235 -5.80 -2.74 -10.27
C SER A 235 -6.40 -3.97 -9.59
N ASP A 236 -7.41 -4.60 -10.20
CA ASP A 236 -7.90 -5.90 -9.71
C ASP A 236 -6.79 -6.96 -9.64
N LYS A 237 -5.85 -6.97 -10.61
CA LYS A 237 -4.69 -7.86 -10.63
C LYS A 237 -3.73 -7.55 -9.47
N GLY A 238 -3.39 -6.27 -9.29
CA GLY A 238 -2.51 -5.85 -8.18
C GLY A 238 -3.11 -6.18 -6.82
N ASN A 239 -4.40 -5.90 -6.62
CA ASN A 239 -5.13 -6.25 -5.40
C ASN A 239 -5.18 -7.76 -5.14
N GLU A 240 -5.31 -8.58 -6.19
CA GLU A 240 -5.29 -10.05 -6.09
C GLU A 240 -3.93 -10.55 -5.58
N VAL A 241 -2.84 -10.03 -6.14
CA VAL A 241 -1.48 -10.41 -5.73
C VAL A 241 -1.23 -10.02 -4.28
N ILE A 242 -1.52 -8.76 -3.91
CA ILE A 242 -1.35 -8.29 -2.52
C ILE A 242 -2.17 -9.17 -1.56
N ALA A 243 -3.43 -9.44 -1.88
CA ALA A 243 -4.31 -10.25 -1.04
C ALA A 243 -3.81 -11.68 -0.88
N SER A 244 -3.30 -12.30 -1.94
CA SER A 244 -2.78 -13.67 -1.91
C SER A 244 -1.54 -13.79 -1.04
N LEU A 245 -0.59 -12.85 -1.19
CA LEU A 245 0.61 -12.77 -0.34
C LEU A 245 0.26 -12.52 1.12
N LEU A 246 -0.66 -11.60 1.37
CA LEU A 246 -1.12 -11.29 2.71
C LEU A 246 -1.82 -12.47 3.35
N ALA A 247 -2.72 -13.16 2.63
CA ALA A 247 -3.42 -14.34 3.15
C ALA A 247 -2.44 -15.45 3.53
N ALA A 248 -1.44 -15.73 2.69
CA ALA A 248 -0.39 -16.71 2.99
C ALA A 248 0.39 -16.30 4.26
N ARG A 249 0.78 -15.02 4.37
CA ARG A 249 1.52 -14.52 5.53
C ARG A 249 0.69 -14.54 6.82
N LEU A 250 -0.61 -14.24 6.74
CA LEU A 250 -1.51 -14.32 7.89
C LEU A 250 -1.70 -15.77 8.38
N LEU A 251 -1.75 -16.76 7.48
CA LEU A 251 -1.77 -18.18 7.87
C LEU A 251 -0.50 -18.57 8.64
N GLU A 252 0.67 -18.11 8.22
CA GLU A 252 1.92 -18.35 8.98
C GLU A 252 1.90 -17.67 10.35
N LEU A 253 1.39 -16.43 10.41
CA LEU A 253 1.40 -15.61 11.63
C LEU A 253 0.39 -16.09 12.68
N LEU A 254 -0.81 -16.43 12.24
CA LEU A 254 -1.95 -16.76 13.13
C LEU A 254 -2.22 -18.26 13.25
N GLY A 255 -1.65 -19.05 12.34
CA GLY A 255 -1.79 -20.51 12.37
C GLY A 255 -3.23 -20.98 12.41
N GLY A 256 -3.52 -21.96 13.28
CA GLY A 256 -4.85 -22.56 13.42
C GLY A 256 -5.96 -21.63 13.94
N ARG A 257 -5.67 -20.36 14.25
CA ARG A 257 -6.70 -19.36 14.59
C ARG A 257 -7.50 -18.93 13.37
N LEU A 258 -6.89 -18.95 12.17
CA LEU A 258 -7.58 -18.67 10.91
C LEU A 258 -8.22 -19.94 10.33
N SER A 259 -9.44 -19.80 9.83
CA SER A 259 -10.19 -20.88 9.19
C SER A 259 -10.26 -20.63 7.70
N PRO A 260 -9.40 -21.28 6.88
CA PRO A 260 -9.45 -21.16 5.44
C PRO A 260 -10.82 -21.52 4.88
N ARG A 261 -11.23 -20.82 3.84
CA ARG A 261 -12.44 -21.19 3.10
C ARG A 261 -12.08 -22.34 2.15
N GLU A 262 -12.88 -23.38 2.15
CA GLU A 262 -12.75 -24.46 1.16
C GLU A 262 -12.98 -23.88 -0.25
N ALA A 263 -12.15 -24.35 -1.21
CA ALA A 263 -12.14 -23.87 -2.61
C ALA A 263 -13.40 -24.31 -3.37
#